data_eb256147971364870ec461a8e395c65a
#
_entry.id   eb256147971364870ec461a8e395c65a
#
_cell.length_a   1.000
_cell.length_b   1.000
_cell.length_c   1.000
_cell.angle_alpha   90.00
_cell.angle_beta   90.00
_cell.angle_gamma   90.00
#
_symmetry.space_group_name_H-M   'P 1'
#
loop_
_entity.id
_entity.type
_entity.pdbx_description
1 polymer ?
#
loop_
_entity_poly.entity_id
_entity_poly.type
_entity_poly.pdbx_seq_one_letter_code
_entity_poly.pdbx_strand_id
1 'polypeptide(L)'
;MKRIVTWISVLLLAAGLLGGCASKTAAREGESLPQIIVGSDSYPPYVYLDNNGDPIGIDVDIAEEAFRRMGYQAVFKTIDWEQKNNLLESGEIDCVWGCFSMAGR
;
A
#
# COMPACT_ATOMS: atom_id res chain seq x y z
N MET A 1 -56.88 -4.87 20.02
CA MET A 1 -55.98 -5.35 18.97
C MET A 1 -55.30 -4.24 18.18
N LYS A 2 -55.92 -3.14 17.87
CA LYS A 2 -55.31 -2.03 17.10
C LYS A 2 -54.15 -1.32 17.84
N ARG A 3 -54.16 -1.29 19.15
CA ARG A 3 -53.10 -0.65 19.97
C ARG A 3 -51.81 -1.47 20.09
N ILE A 4 -51.88 -2.77 19.96
CA ILE A 4 -50.74 -3.66 20.05
C ILE A 4 -49.92 -3.62 18.76
N VAL A 5 -50.59 -3.51 17.61
CA VAL A 5 -49.93 -3.41 16.30
C VAL A 5 -49.11 -2.12 16.19
N THR A 6 -49.63 -1.00 16.77
CA THR A 6 -48.96 0.29 16.78
C THR A 6 -47.66 0.26 17.61
N TRP A 7 -47.64 -0.44 18.72
CA TRP A 7 -46.45 -0.59 19.57
C TRP A 7 -45.38 -1.47 18.96
N ILE A 8 -45.77 -2.52 18.22
CA ILE A 8 -44.84 -3.39 17.50
C ILE A 8 -44.19 -2.65 16.35
N SER A 9 -44.91 -1.81 15.64
CA SER A 9 -44.36 -0.99 14.53
C SER A 9 -43.39 0.07 15.03
N VAL A 10 -43.59 0.66 16.20
CA VAL A 10 -42.65 1.63 16.80
C VAL A 10 -41.40 0.94 17.30
N LEU A 11 -41.52 -0.28 17.83
CA LEU A 11 -40.35 -1.04 18.29
C LEU A 11 -39.46 -1.51 17.13
N LEU A 12 -40.04 -1.84 15.98
CA LEU A 12 -39.25 -2.23 14.78
C LEU A 12 -38.52 -1.03 14.15
N LEU A 13 -39.06 0.17 14.28
CA LEU A 13 -38.40 1.39 13.75
C LEU A 13 -37.21 1.83 14.62
N ALA A 14 -37.24 1.54 15.92
CA ALA A 14 -36.17 1.90 16.85
C ALA A 14 -34.93 0.98 16.73
N ALA A 15 -35.09 -0.25 16.23
CA ALA A 15 -34.01 -1.19 16.03
C ALA A 15 -33.16 -0.92 14.76
N GLY A 16 -33.64 -0.09 13.86
CA GLY A 16 -32.99 0.22 12.58
C GLY A 16 -31.92 1.32 12.61
N LEU A 17 -31.80 2.07 13.72
CA LEU A 17 -30.93 3.25 13.78
C LEU A 17 -29.56 3.05 14.46
N LEU A 18 -29.23 1.83 14.89
CA LEU A 18 -27.94 1.50 15.53
C LEU A 18 -26.95 0.75 14.64
N GLY A 19 -27.25 0.63 13.34
CA GLY A 19 -26.41 -0.06 12.33
C GLY A 19 -25.60 0.89 11.47
N GLY A 20 -25.19 2.04 11.95
CA GLY A 20 -24.39 3.00 11.20
C GLY A 20 -23.01 3.20 11.80
N CYS A 21 -21.98 2.96 10.99
CA CYS A 21 -20.56 3.31 11.17
C CYS A 21 -19.69 2.33 11.95
N ALA A 22 -19.32 1.26 11.27
CA ALA A 22 -18.01 0.67 11.45
C ALA A 22 -17.50 0.14 10.09
N SER A 23 -17.24 1.04 9.16
CA SER A 23 -16.37 0.74 8.03
C SER A 23 -14.93 0.75 8.51
N LYS A 24 -14.56 -0.17 9.42
CA LYS A 24 -13.22 -0.70 9.44
C LYS A 24 -13.15 -1.62 8.23
N THR A 25 -12.49 -1.15 7.18
CA THR A 25 -11.99 -2.02 6.13
C THR A 25 -10.98 -2.94 6.81
N ALA A 26 -11.46 -4.03 7.38
CA ALA A 26 -10.62 -5.14 7.78
C ALA A 26 -10.01 -5.64 6.47
N ALA A 27 -8.69 -5.53 6.32
CA ALA A 27 -7.98 -6.23 5.27
C ALA A 27 -8.42 -7.69 5.35
N ARG A 28 -9.01 -8.18 4.26
CA ARG A 28 -9.39 -9.60 4.14
C ARG A 28 -8.09 -10.39 4.23
N GLU A 29 -7.95 -11.18 5.27
CA GLU A 29 -6.87 -12.16 5.37
C GLU A 29 -6.97 -13.08 4.15
N GLY A 30 -5.96 -13.01 3.26
CA GLY A 30 -5.87 -13.78 2.04
C GLY A 30 -5.83 -12.98 0.73
N GLU A 31 -6.08 -11.68 0.74
CA GLU A 31 -5.94 -10.83 -0.44
C GLU A 31 -4.53 -10.22 -0.46
N SER A 32 -3.73 -10.52 -1.49
CA SER A 32 -2.42 -9.91 -1.67
C SER A 32 -2.57 -8.39 -1.81
N LEU A 33 -1.74 -7.62 -1.11
CA LEU A 33 -1.73 -6.17 -1.23
C LEU A 33 -1.42 -5.75 -2.67
N PRO A 34 -2.01 -4.65 -3.17
CA PRO A 34 -1.61 -4.09 -4.45
C PRO A 34 -0.13 -3.72 -4.42
N GLN A 35 0.56 -3.95 -5.53
CA GLN A 35 2.00 -3.75 -5.62
C GLN A 35 2.34 -2.32 -6.04
N ILE A 36 3.44 -1.80 -5.49
CA ILE A 36 4.13 -0.59 -5.95
C ILE A 36 5.49 -1.03 -6.47
N ILE A 37 5.77 -0.76 -7.74
CA ILE A 37 7.05 -1.08 -8.36
C ILE A 37 8.03 0.05 -8.09
N VAL A 38 9.07 -0.25 -7.33
CA VAL A 38 10.11 0.69 -6.90
C VAL A 38 11.36 0.47 -7.75
N GLY A 39 11.67 1.42 -8.61
CA GLY A 39 12.90 1.39 -9.41
C GLY A 39 14.10 1.88 -8.60
N SER A 40 15.19 1.12 -8.59
CA SER A 40 16.43 1.49 -7.93
C SER A 40 17.64 0.92 -8.68
N ASP A 41 18.78 1.59 -8.57
CA ASP A 41 20.05 1.01 -8.93
C ASP A 41 20.70 0.32 -7.72
N SER A 42 21.87 -0.31 -7.92
CA SER A 42 22.58 -0.96 -6.83
C SER A 42 23.46 0.04 -6.10
N TYR A 43 23.16 0.27 -4.81
CA TYR A 43 23.91 1.18 -3.95
C TYR A 43 24.04 0.64 -2.52
N PRO A 44 24.95 -0.32 -2.25
CA PRO A 44 25.16 -0.85 -0.90
C PRO A 44 25.64 0.24 0.08
N PRO A 45 25.23 0.21 1.34
CA PRO A 45 24.34 -0.77 2.01
C PRO A 45 22.85 -0.44 1.94
N TYR A 46 22.45 0.49 1.07
CA TYR A 46 21.07 1.03 1.03
C TYR A 46 20.14 0.16 0.19
N VAL A 47 20.50 -0.13 -1.06
CA VAL A 47 19.78 -1.03 -1.95
C VAL A 47 20.79 -1.87 -2.73
N TYR A 48 20.68 -3.19 -2.64
CA TYR A 48 21.49 -4.12 -3.42
C TYR A 48 20.84 -5.50 -3.45
N LEU A 49 21.32 -6.39 -4.27
CA LEU A 49 20.82 -7.76 -4.34
C LEU A 49 21.68 -8.69 -3.49
N ASP A 50 21.03 -9.62 -2.80
CA ASP A 50 21.72 -10.71 -2.12
C ASP A 50 22.19 -11.80 -3.10
N ASN A 51 22.74 -12.89 -2.57
CA ASN A 51 23.22 -14.00 -3.39
C ASN A 51 22.12 -14.78 -4.12
N ASN A 52 20.87 -14.61 -3.72
CA ASN A 52 19.69 -15.21 -4.35
C ASN A 52 19.06 -14.28 -5.41
N GLY A 53 19.52 -13.04 -5.48
CA GLY A 53 18.97 -12.01 -6.34
C GLY A 53 17.81 -11.23 -5.72
N ASP A 54 17.61 -11.37 -4.41
CA ASP A 54 16.58 -10.65 -3.69
C ASP A 54 17.07 -9.25 -3.26
N PRO A 55 16.26 -8.21 -3.40
CA PRO A 55 16.62 -6.86 -2.98
C PRO A 55 16.67 -6.78 -1.45
N ILE A 56 17.78 -6.26 -0.94
CA ILE A 56 18.03 -6.05 0.49
C ILE A 56 18.70 -4.70 0.72
N GLY A 57 18.68 -4.23 1.95
CA GLY A 57 19.34 -3.02 2.39
C GLY A 57 18.46 -2.10 3.22
N ILE A 58 19.04 -1.02 3.73
CA ILE A 58 18.38 -0.09 4.64
C ILE A 58 17.14 0.55 3.96
N ASP A 59 17.28 0.97 2.73
CA ASP A 59 16.21 1.63 1.99
C ASP A 59 15.11 0.64 1.58
N VAL A 60 15.46 -0.63 1.35
CA VAL A 60 14.47 -1.68 1.09
C VAL A 60 13.57 -1.89 2.30
N ASP A 61 14.17 -2.05 3.49
CA ASP A 61 13.43 -2.24 4.74
C ASP A 61 12.51 -1.04 5.04
N ILE A 62 13.00 0.18 4.84
CA ILE A 62 12.23 1.41 5.06
C ILE A 62 11.05 1.50 4.08
N ALA A 63 11.31 1.26 2.79
CA ALA A 63 10.27 1.36 1.77
C ALA A 63 9.20 0.27 1.94
N GLU A 64 9.59 -0.96 2.21
CA GLU A 64 8.65 -2.06 2.47
C GLU A 64 7.73 -1.73 3.64
N GLU A 65 8.27 -1.26 4.76
CA GLU A 65 7.47 -0.89 5.93
C GLU A 65 6.57 0.32 5.65
N ALA A 66 7.09 1.35 4.96
CA ALA A 66 6.31 2.54 4.60
C ALA A 66 5.11 2.17 3.70
N PHE A 67 5.34 1.42 2.63
CA PHE A 67 4.29 1.02 1.72
C PHE A 67 3.30 0.04 2.36
N ARG A 68 3.77 -0.89 3.20
CA ARG A 68 2.89 -1.78 3.96
C ARG A 68 1.91 -1.00 4.84
N ARG A 69 2.36 0.06 5.52
CA ARG A 69 1.47 0.94 6.32
C ARG A 69 0.45 1.68 5.47
N MET A 70 0.77 1.93 4.22
CA MET A 70 -0.14 2.55 3.25
C MET A 70 -1.09 1.55 2.57
N GLY A 71 -0.94 0.25 2.85
CA GLY A 71 -1.76 -0.81 2.25
C GLY A 71 -1.23 -1.33 0.92
N TYR A 72 0.07 -1.19 0.66
CA TYR A 72 0.75 -1.66 -0.54
C TYR A 72 1.89 -2.62 -0.22
N GLN A 73 2.26 -3.43 -1.21
CA GLN A 73 3.48 -4.23 -1.20
C GLN A 73 4.53 -3.56 -2.09
N ALA A 74 5.68 -3.20 -1.54
CA ALA A 74 6.80 -2.72 -2.33
C ALA A 74 7.44 -3.88 -3.09
N VAL A 75 7.72 -3.67 -4.39
CA VAL A 75 8.47 -4.61 -5.23
C VAL A 75 9.61 -3.84 -5.86
N PHE A 76 10.84 -4.13 -5.42
CA PHE A 76 12.02 -3.48 -5.94
C PHE A 76 12.42 -4.08 -7.30
N LYS A 77 12.71 -3.20 -8.24
CA LYS A 77 13.22 -3.53 -9.58
C LYS A 77 14.54 -2.80 -9.80
N THR A 78 15.59 -3.55 -10.07
CA THR A 78 16.86 -2.95 -10.50
C THR A 78 16.71 -2.37 -11.89
N ILE A 79 17.03 -1.10 -12.05
CA ILE A 79 16.90 -0.34 -13.29
C ILE A 79 18.26 0.25 -13.73
N ASP A 80 18.36 0.56 -15.00
CA ASP A 80 19.35 1.52 -15.47
C ASP A 80 18.91 2.92 -15.03
N TRP A 81 19.72 3.56 -14.18
CA TRP A 81 19.38 4.86 -13.60
C TRP A 81 19.14 5.97 -14.62
N GLU A 82 19.82 5.91 -15.76
CA GLU A 82 19.60 6.88 -16.84
C GLU A 82 18.23 6.74 -17.49
N GLN A 83 17.61 5.57 -17.39
CA GLN A 83 16.27 5.31 -17.93
C GLN A 83 15.13 5.60 -16.96
N LYS A 84 15.41 6.02 -15.73
CA LYS A 84 14.40 6.22 -14.68
C LYS A 84 13.19 7.06 -15.11
N ASN A 85 13.40 8.15 -15.84
CA ASN A 85 12.32 9.01 -16.30
C ASN A 85 11.43 8.32 -17.34
N ASN A 86 12.02 7.63 -18.30
CA ASN A 86 11.29 6.87 -19.31
C ASN A 86 10.47 5.74 -18.67
N LEU A 87 11.03 5.07 -17.67
CA LEU A 87 10.36 3.98 -16.94
C LEU A 87 9.20 4.49 -16.09
N LEU A 88 9.33 5.68 -15.48
CA LEU A 88 8.24 6.35 -14.77
C LEU A 88 7.12 6.79 -15.74
N GLU A 89 7.47 7.41 -16.85
CA GLU A 89 6.51 7.88 -17.85
C GLU A 89 5.74 6.73 -18.51
N SER A 90 6.40 5.61 -18.75
CA SER A 90 5.77 4.41 -19.32
C SER A 90 4.91 3.64 -18.32
N GLY A 91 5.06 3.90 -17.02
CA GLY A 91 4.39 3.14 -15.95
C GLY A 91 5.03 1.79 -15.67
N GLU A 92 6.24 1.52 -16.17
CA GLU A 92 6.98 0.28 -15.88
C GLU A 92 7.47 0.24 -14.43
N ILE A 93 7.72 1.41 -13.84
CA ILE A 93 7.92 1.63 -12.41
C ILE A 93 6.97 2.72 -11.92
N ASP A 94 6.60 2.65 -10.65
CA ASP A 94 5.69 3.62 -10.02
C ASP A 94 6.45 4.74 -9.32
N CYS A 95 7.63 4.45 -8.80
CA CYS A 95 8.50 5.42 -8.16
C CYS A 95 9.97 4.98 -8.23
N VAL A 96 10.86 5.90 -7.90
CA VAL A 96 12.29 5.61 -7.69
C VAL A 96 12.64 5.80 -6.22
N TRP A 97 13.54 4.96 -5.73
CA TRP A 97 14.01 5.00 -4.35
C TRP A 97 15.49 4.60 -4.28
N GLY A 98 16.22 5.25 -3.38
CA GLY A 98 17.61 4.92 -3.09
C GLY A 98 18.53 6.14 -3.22
N CYS A 99 18.92 6.73 -2.10
CA CYS A 99 19.93 7.80 -1.93
C CYS A 99 19.96 8.89 -3.02
N PHE A 100 18.80 9.21 -3.60
CA PHE A 100 18.68 10.20 -4.67
C PHE A 100 18.87 11.62 -4.14
N SER A 101 20.02 12.23 -4.46
CA SER A 101 20.30 13.59 -4.02
C SER A 101 19.35 14.60 -4.67
N MET A 102 18.71 15.42 -3.84
CA MET A 102 17.90 16.57 -4.27
C MET A 102 18.71 17.87 -4.38
N ALA A 103 20.00 17.84 -4.06
CA ALA A 103 20.86 19.01 -4.14
C ALA A 103 21.05 19.45 -5.60
N GLY A 104 20.76 20.72 -5.87
CA GLY A 104 20.95 21.30 -7.22
C GLY A 104 19.88 20.97 -8.24
N ARG A 105 18.69 20.55 -7.80
CA ARG A 105 17.55 20.21 -8.67
C ARG A 105 16.33 21.05 -8.37
#